data_8b9412bf6613764e812c30efe3667478
#
_entry.id   8b9412bf6613764e812c30efe3667478
#
_cell.length_a   1.000
_cell.length_b   1.000
_cell.length_c   1.000
_cell.angle_alpha   90.00
_cell.angle_beta   90.00
_cell.angle_gamma   90.00
#
_symmetry.space_group_name_H-M   'P 1'
#
loop_
_entity.id
_entity.type
_entity.pdbx_description
1 polymer ?
#
loop_
_entity_poly.entity_id
_entity_poly.type
_entity_poly.pdbx_seq_one_letter_code
_entity_poly.pdbx_strand_id
1 'polypeptide(L)'
;MTRPEEIQDFTPDLVINAATVKYTIEAFQTVLPYLPAHTILSDIASVKTGLPEFYAQARHPFVSTHPMFGPTFANLSDLSTQNTIIITEGDHMGKIFFKDIYQRLRLNIFEYSFKEHDETIAYSLSVPFTSTLVFASIMKHQEAPGTTFKKHMDIARGLLSEDDYLLTEILFNPNTPDQVRGIQKQLSSLLDIIERKDSIKMKEYLTQVRKNIE
;
A
#
# COMPACT_ATOMS: atom_id res chain seq x y z
N MET A 1 25.53 11.62 11.00
CA MET A 1 26.14 10.56 10.16
C MET A 1 25.80 10.87 8.72
N THR A 2 26.79 11.13 7.90
CA THR A 2 26.59 11.61 6.52
C THR A 2 27.19 10.66 5.47
N ARG A 3 27.96 9.67 5.92
CA ARG A 3 28.61 8.67 5.05
C ARG A 3 28.29 7.26 5.54
N PRO A 4 28.01 6.30 4.64
CA PRO A 4 27.67 4.92 5.01
C PRO A 4 28.75 4.23 5.86
N GLU A 5 30.03 4.56 5.63
CA GLU A 5 31.18 3.97 6.35
C GLU A 5 31.12 4.26 7.86
N GLU A 6 30.55 5.38 8.28
CA GLU A 6 30.41 5.77 9.68
C GLU A 6 29.50 4.83 10.48
N ILE A 7 28.70 3.97 9.78
CA ILE A 7 27.84 2.96 10.41
C ILE A 7 28.67 1.90 11.14
N GLN A 8 29.89 1.58 10.67
CA GLN A 8 30.75 0.60 11.31
C GLN A 8 31.11 0.98 12.75
N ASP A 9 31.32 2.27 13.01
CA ASP A 9 31.63 2.77 14.35
C ASP A 9 30.43 2.76 15.27
N PHE A 10 29.23 2.91 14.69
CA PHE A 10 27.96 2.91 15.44
C PHE A 10 27.47 1.50 15.79
N THR A 11 27.81 0.47 15.00
CA THR A 11 27.43 -0.94 15.19
C THR A 11 25.93 -1.14 15.52
N PRO A 12 25.00 -0.77 14.63
CA PRO A 12 23.57 -0.80 14.93
C PRO A 12 23.03 -2.22 15.08
N ASP A 13 22.14 -2.45 16.05
CA ASP A 13 21.36 -3.67 16.18
C ASP A 13 20.19 -3.73 15.15
N LEU A 14 19.69 -2.56 14.75
CA LEU A 14 18.58 -2.42 13.81
C LEU A 14 18.83 -1.26 12.84
N VAL A 15 18.60 -1.51 11.56
CA VAL A 15 18.58 -0.48 10.51
C VAL A 15 17.18 -0.40 9.92
N ILE A 16 16.54 0.77 10.01
CA ILE A 16 15.22 1.03 9.42
C ILE A 16 15.41 1.79 8.12
N ASN A 17 15.02 1.15 7.02
CA ASN A 17 15.00 1.76 5.71
C ASN A 17 13.66 2.45 5.46
N ALA A 18 13.69 3.77 5.42
CA ALA A 18 12.56 4.64 5.11
C ALA A 18 12.75 5.36 3.76
N ALA A 19 13.60 4.85 2.89
CA ALA A 19 13.74 5.36 1.53
C ALA A 19 12.45 5.12 0.73
N THR A 20 12.24 5.93 -0.31
CA THR A 20 11.11 5.70 -1.22
C THR A 20 11.23 4.32 -1.89
N VAL A 21 10.10 3.74 -2.28
CA VAL A 21 10.03 2.38 -2.84
C VAL A 21 11.11 2.12 -3.90
N LYS A 22 11.31 3.08 -4.81
CA LYS A 22 12.31 3.02 -5.87
C LYS A 22 13.73 2.74 -5.39
N TYR A 23 14.11 3.28 -4.25
CA TYR A 23 15.49 3.25 -3.74
C TYR A 23 15.67 2.30 -2.54
N THR A 24 14.61 1.57 -2.14
CA THR A 24 14.66 0.73 -0.94
C THR A 24 15.77 -0.32 -1.02
N ILE A 25 15.87 -1.07 -2.10
CA ILE A 25 16.91 -2.12 -2.26
C ILE A 25 18.30 -1.49 -2.42
N GLU A 26 18.44 -0.43 -3.21
CA GLU A 26 19.71 0.28 -3.41
C GLU A 26 20.25 0.86 -2.09
N ALA A 27 19.36 1.45 -1.28
CA ALA A 27 19.74 1.98 0.03
C ALA A 27 20.27 0.88 0.97
N PHE A 28 19.63 -0.28 1.00
CA PHE A 28 20.14 -1.43 1.73
C PHE A 28 21.50 -1.91 1.20
N GLN A 29 21.64 -2.06 -0.12
CA GLN A 29 22.89 -2.49 -0.75
C GLN A 29 24.06 -1.54 -0.43
N THR A 30 23.77 -0.24 -0.32
CA THR A 30 24.78 0.78 0.02
C THR A 30 25.29 0.62 1.45
N VAL A 31 24.45 0.26 2.41
CA VAL A 31 24.84 0.17 3.83
C VAL A 31 25.28 -1.24 4.25
N LEU A 32 24.81 -2.26 3.55
CA LEU A 32 25.02 -3.67 3.89
C LEU A 32 26.50 -4.05 4.15
N PRO A 33 27.51 -3.58 3.35
CA PRO A 33 28.91 -3.90 3.59
C PRO A 33 29.47 -3.38 4.92
N TYR A 34 28.80 -2.46 5.56
CA TYR A 34 29.23 -1.78 6.78
C TYR A 34 28.49 -2.25 8.03
N LEU A 35 27.52 -3.17 7.88
CA LEU A 35 26.68 -3.64 8.98
C LEU A 35 27.28 -4.87 9.66
N PRO A 36 27.22 -4.94 11.01
CA PRO A 36 27.44 -6.18 11.74
C PRO A 36 26.50 -7.29 11.29
N ALA A 37 26.94 -8.54 11.26
CA ALA A 37 26.13 -9.66 10.79
C ALA A 37 24.84 -9.90 11.61
N HIS A 38 24.77 -9.42 12.85
CA HIS A 38 23.61 -9.53 13.73
C HIS A 38 22.55 -8.44 13.50
N THR A 39 22.93 -7.37 12.76
CA THR A 39 22.01 -6.24 12.50
C THR A 39 20.73 -6.71 11.82
N ILE A 40 19.60 -6.37 12.40
CA ILE A 40 18.28 -6.61 11.80
C ILE A 40 18.03 -5.54 10.73
N LEU A 41 17.78 -5.97 9.50
CA LEU A 41 17.34 -5.08 8.42
C LEU A 41 15.84 -4.87 8.51
N SER A 42 15.38 -3.64 8.41
CA SER A 42 13.95 -3.35 8.40
C SER A 42 13.56 -2.38 7.29
N ASP A 43 12.43 -2.65 6.63
CA ASP A 43 11.77 -1.71 5.75
C ASP A 43 10.37 -1.34 6.25
N ILE A 44 9.89 -0.18 5.81
CA ILE A 44 8.52 0.28 5.99
C ILE A 44 7.83 0.52 4.64
N ALA A 45 8.31 -0.12 3.57
CA ALA A 45 7.84 0.10 2.21
C ALA A 45 6.42 -0.42 1.99
N SER A 46 5.64 0.33 1.23
CA SER A 46 4.27 -0.04 0.84
C SER A 46 4.21 -1.14 -0.22
N VAL A 47 5.26 -1.33 -0.99
CA VAL A 47 5.39 -2.37 -2.02
C VAL A 47 6.56 -3.26 -1.67
N LYS A 48 6.36 -4.58 -1.75
CA LYS A 48 7.36 -5.59 -1.34
C LYS A 48 8.09 -6.26 -2.52
N THR A 49 7.87 -5.79 -3.73
CA THR A 49 8.52 -6.35 -4.95
C THR A 49 10.04 -6.39 -4.78
N GLY A 50 10.61 -7.60 -4.94
CA GLY A 50 12.04 -7.86 -4.83
C GLY A 50 12.62 -7.90 -3.41
N LEU A 51 11.87 -7.52 -2.39
CA LEU A 51 12.33 -7.56 -1.00
C LEU A 51 12.50 -9.00 -0.46
N PRO A 52 11.60 -9.96 -0.72
CA PRO A 52 11.81 -11.35 -0.30
C PRO A 52 13.14 -11.92 -0.81
N GLU A 53 13.42 -11.73 -2.10
CA GLU A 53 14.66 -12.19 -2.74
C GLU A 53 15.90 -11.48 -2.19
N PHE A 54 15.78 -10.18 -1.97
CA PHE A 54 16.85 -9.38 -1.36
C PHE A 54 17.17 -9.90 0.04
N TYR A 55 16.18 -10.09 0.92
CA TYR A 55 16.42 -10.56 2.29
C TYR A 55 17.00 -11.97 2.31
N ALA A 56 16.57 -12.87 1.42
CA ALA A 56 17.15 -14.19 1.30
C ALA A 56 18.65 -14.15 0.91
N GLN A 57 19.07 -13.18 0.12
CA GLN A 57 20.47 -13.00 -0.32
C GLN A 57 21.33 -12.26 0.70
N ALA A 58 20.77 -11.31 1.42
CA ALA A 58 21.48 -10.46 2.36
C ALA A 58 22.05 -11.22 3.56
N ARG A 59 21.45 -12.37 3.91
CA ARG A 59 21.86 -13.24 5.05
C ARG A 59 21.89 -12.51 6.40
N HIS A 60 21.11 -11.46 6.54
CA HIS A 60 20.87 -10.76 7.79
C HIS A 60 19.48 -11.15 8.33
N PRO A 61 19.25 -11.13 9.66
CA PRO A 61 17.90 -11.13 10.18
C PRO A 61 17.15 -9.90 9.62
N PHE A 62 15.85 -10.03 9.37
CA PHE A 62 15.07 -8.93 8.85
C PHE A 62 13.69 -8.84 9.48
N VAL A 63 13.09 -7.66 9.44
CA VAL A 63 11.67 -7.45 9.70
C VAL A 63 11.11 -6.47 8.68
N SER A 64 10.09 -6.87 7.98
CA SER A 64 9.43 -6.03 6.97
C SER A 64 8.07 -5.60 7.50
N THR A 65 7.76 -4.30 7.39
CA THR A 65 6.48 -3.75 7.86
C THR A 65 5.89 -2.80 6.83
N HIS A 66 4.58 -2.56 6.93
CA HIS A 66 3.89 -1.60 6.08
C HIS A 66 2.88 -0.81 6.90
N PRO A 67 3.19 0.40 7.35
CA PRO A 67 2.20 1.36 7.82
C PRO A 67 1.29 1.76 6.65
N MET A 68 0.01 1.33 6.69
CA MET A 68 -0.93 1.47 5.57
C MET A 68 -1.60 2.85 5.54
N PHE A 69 -0.82 3.90 5.74
CA PHE A 69 -1.29 5.28 5.71
C PHE A 69 -0.19 6.23 5.29
N GLY A 70 -0.58 7.34 4.68
CA GLY A 70 0.32 8.43 4.32
C GLY A 70 -0.19 9.77 4.87
N PRO A 71 0.61 10.82 4.82
CA PRO A 71 0.27 12.13 5.39
C PRO A 71 -0.89 12.82 4.67
N THR A 72 -1.20 12.42 3.44
CA THR A 72 -2.24 13.04 2.60
C THR A 72 -3.64 12.90 3.20
N PHE A 73 -3.98 11.73 3.76
CA PHE A 73 -5.33 11.44 4.25
C PHE A 73 -5.38 11.05 5.73
N ALA A 74 -4.24 10.69 6.34
CA ALA A 74 -4.22 10.29 7.73
C ALA A 74 -4.20 11.49 8.68
N ASN A 75 -4.94 11.38 9.80
CA ASN A 75 -4.77 12.28 10.92
C ASN A 75 -3.56 11.84 11.76
N LEU A 76 -2.41 12.44 11.53
CA LEU A 76 -1.17 12.08 12.22
C LEU A 76 -1.19 12.36 13.73
N SER A 77 -2.17 13.12 14.23
CA SER A 77 -2.36 13.35 15.67
C SER A 77 -3.12 12.21 16.36
N ASP A 78 -3.84 11.39 15.60
CA ASP A 78 -4.55 10.21 16.10
C ASP A 78 -4.54 9.11 15.04
N LEU A 79 -3.72 8.09 15.26
CA LEU A 79 -3.54 6.97 14.34
C LEU A 79 -4.39 5.74 14.73
N SER A 80 -5.30 5.85 15.70
CA SER A 80 -6.08 4.72 16.24
C SER A 80 -6.99 4.04 15.21
N THR A 81 -7.31 4.72 14.12
CA THR A 81 -8.09 4.18 13.00
C THR A 81 -7.22 3.64 11.87
N GLN A 82 -5.90 3.76 11.97
CA GLN A 82 -4.97 3.36 10.93
C GLN A 82 -4.49 1.92 11.14
N ASN A 83 -4.13 1.28 10.04
CA ASN A 83 -3.67 -0.10 10.02
C ASN A 83 -2.17 -0.17 9.72
N THR A 84 -1.53 -1.24 10.20
CA THR A 84 -0.16 -1.60 9.83
C THR A 84 -0.05 -3.11 9.65
N ILE A 85 0.81 -3.54 8.73
CA ILE A 85 1.13 -4.93 8.50
C ILE A 85 2.55 -5.19 8.96
N ILE A 86 2.77 -6.33 9.65
CA ILE A 86 4.08 -6.90 9.96
C ILE A 86 4.19 -8.21 9.22
N ILE A 87 5.27 -8.40 8.46
CA ILE A 87 5.49 -9.62 7.69
C ILE A 87 5.90 -10.76 8.62
N THR A 88 5.23 -11.92 8.46
CA THR A 88 5.37 -13.07 9.36
C THR A 88 6.71 -13.77 9.25
N GLU A 89 7.34 -13.77 8.07
CA GLU A 89 8.63 -14.39 7.78
C GLU A 89 9.81 -13.69 8.46
N GLY A 90 9.58 -12.51 9.03
CA GLY A 90 10.61 -11.71 9.66
C GLY A 90 11.14 -12.25 10.99
N ASP A 91 12.27 -11.69 11.43
CA ASP A 91 12.92 -11.97 12.70
C ASP A 91 12.00 -11.71 13.91
N HIS A 92 12.11 -12.58 14.93
CA HIS A 92 11.25 -12.51 16.10
C HIS A 92 11.44 -11.23 16.91
N MET A 93 12.69 -10.84 17.17
CA MET A 93 12.99 -9.64 17.96
C MET A 93 12.62 -8.37 17.21
N GLY A 94 12.88 -8.32 15.90
CA GLY A 94 12.44 -7.24 15.03
C GLY A 94 10.91 -7.08 15.05
N LYS A 95 10.17 -8.19 15.00
CA LYS A 95 8.68 -8.14 15.09
C LYS A 95 8.21 -7.62 16.45
N ILE A 96 8.82 -8.04 17.56
CA ILE A 96 8.48 -7.54 18.90
C ILE A 96 8.72 -6.03 18.97
N PHE A 97 9.84 -5.55 18.47
CA PHE A 97 10.18 -4.12 18.44
C PHE A 97 9.13 -3.29 17.71
N PHE A 98 8.74 -3.69 16.49
CA PHE A 98 7.73 -2.97 15.73
C PHE A 98 6.33 -3.10 16.33
N LYS A 99 5.98 -4.25 16.91
CA LYS A 99 4.70 -4.39 17.64
C LYS A 99 4.61 -3.41 18.80
N ASP A 100 5.66 -3.25 19.60
CA ASP A 100 5.68 -2.29 20.72
C ASP A 100 5.50 -0.85 20.21
N ILE A 101 6.23 -0.45 19.16
CA ILE A 101 6.09 0.89 18.55
C ILE A 101 4.66 1.12 18.06
N TYR A 102 4.12 0.19 17.27
CA TYR A 102 2.79 0.34 16.67
C TYR A 102 1.67 0.32 17.70
N GLN A 103 1.81 -0.45 18.80
CA GLN A 103 0.88 -0.43 19.92
C GLN A 103 0.89 0.92 20.65
N ARG A 104 2.07 1.51 20.88
CA ARG A 104 2.19 2.87 21.47
C ARG A 104 1.55 3.93 20.57
N LEU A 105 1.64 3.77 19.27
CA LEU A 105 0.97 4.62 18.28
C LEU A 105 -0.53 4.31 18.12
N ARG A 106 -1.05 3.28 18.81
CA ARG A 106 -2.45 2.80 18.76
C ARG A 106 -2.88 2.30 17.39
N LEU A 107 -1.94 1.84 16.56
CA LEU A 107 -2.26 1.27 15.26
C LEU A 107 -2.94 -0.11 15.40
N ASN A 108 -3.83 -0.44 14.47
CA ASN A 108 -4.33 -1.79 14.31
C ASN A 108 -3.25 -2.63 13.60
N ILE A 109 -2.76 -3.68 14.25
CA ILE A 109 -1.65 -4.49 13.75
C ILE A 109 -2.18 -5.78 13.13
N PHE A 110 -1.78 -6.05 11.89
CA PHE A 110 -2.05 -7.28 11.16
C PHE A 110 -0.73 -7.99 10.84
N GLU A 111 -0.74 -9.32 10.87
CA GLU A 111 0.40 -10.14 10.51
C GLU A 111 0.06 -10.92 9.25
N TYR A 112 0.81 -10.68 8.15
CA TYR A 112 0.64 -11.33 6.85
C TYR A 112 1.98 -11.87 6.37
N SER A 113 1.95 -12.96 5.61
CA SER A 113 3.08 -13.34 4.76
C SER A 113 3.30 -12.31 3.66
N PHE A 114 4.47 -12.32 3.01
CA PHE A 114 4.69 -11.49 1.81
C PHE A 114 3.59 -11.70 0.76
N LYS A 115 3.18 -12.96 0.55
CA LYS A 115 2.14 -13.30 -0.40
C LYS A 115 0.78 -12.67 -0.02
N GLU A 116 0.34 -12.85 1.23
CA GLU A 116 -0.93 -12.27 1.71
C GLU A 116 -0.89 -10.73 1.68
N HIS A 117 0.27 -10.13 1.97
CA HIS A 117 0.47 -8.70 1.81
C HIS A 117 0.20 -8.27 0.37
N ASP A 118 0.84 -8.90 -0.62
CA ASP A 118 0.72 -8.52 -2.03
C ASP A 118 -0.69 -8.73 -2.58
N GLU A 119 -1.37 -9.82 -2.15
CA GLU A 119 -2.79 -10.05 -2.46
C GLU A 119 -3.68 -8.95 -1.86
N THR A 120 -3.41 -8.54 -0.61
CA THR A 120 -4.15 -7.47 0.08
C THR A 120 -3.94 -6.11 -0.60
N ILE A 121 -2.70 -5.77 -0.97
CA ILE A 121 -2.37 -4.53 -1.67
C ILE A 121 -3.04 -4.48 -3.04
N ALA A 122 -3.01 -5.58 -3.80
CA ALA A 122 -3.70 -5.65 -5.08
C ALA A 122 -5.21 -5.38 -4.96
N TYR A 123 -5.85 -5.86 -3.90
CA TYR A 123 -7.26 -5.61 -3.67
C TYR A 123 -7.52 -4.20 -3.11
N SER A 124 -6.86 -3.85 -2.00
CA SER A 124 -7.19 -2.66 -1.22
C SER A 124 -6.70 -1.35 -1.83
N LEU A 125 -5.65 -1.39 -2.66
CA LEU A 125 -5.13 -0.22 -3.35
C LEU A 125 -5.45 -0.22 -4.86
N SER A 126 -5.22 -1.33 -5.57
CA SER A 126 -5.39 -1.33 -7.03
C SER A 126 -6.84 -1.15 -7.45
N VAL A 127 -7.81 -1.66 -6.67
CA VAL A 127 -9.25 -1.46 -6.99
C VAL A 127 -9.64 0.02 -6.89
N PRO A 128 -9.45 0.74 -5.76
CA PRO A 128 -9.77 2.15 -5.68
C PRO A 128 -8.91 3.02 -6.61
N PHE A 129 -7.62 2.71 -6.77
CA PHE A 129 -6.72 3.46 -7.67
C PHE A 129 -7.18 3.37 -9.12
N THR A 130 -7.43 2.15 -9.61
CA THR A 130 -7.92 1.94 -10.99
C THR A 130 -9.25 2.66 -11.21
N SER A 131 -10.19 2.56 -10.27
CA SER A 131 -11.50 3.22 -10.36
C SER A 131 -11.36 4.74 -10.42
N THR A 132 -10.46 5.30 -9.60
CA THR A 132 -10.17 6.74 -9.57
C THR A 132 -9.46 7.21 -10.84
N LEU A 133 -8.49 6.45 -11.37
CA LEU A 133 -7.80 6.77 -12.61
C LEU A 133 -8.75 6.73 -13.82
N VAL A 134 -9.65 5.74 -13.89
CA VAL A 134 -10.68 5.67 -14.93
C VAL A 134 -11.62 6.88 -14.84
N PHE A 135 -12.10 7.22 -13.63
CA PHE A 135 -12.88 8.43 -13.41
C PHE A 135 -12.14 9.68 -13.90
N ALA A 136 -10.89 9.87 -13.48
CA ALA A 136 -10.07 11.03 -13.85
C ALA A 136 -9.82 11.11 -15.37
N SER A 137 -9.64 9.96 -16.05
CA SER A 137 -9.37 9.90 -17.48
C SER A 137 -10.53 10.34 -18.37
N ILE A 138 -11.77 10.19 -17.91
CA ILE A 138 -12.99 10.58 -18.64
C ILE A 138 -13.55 11.93 -18.21
N MET A 139 -12.95 12.53 -17.19
CA MET A 139 -13.45 13.76 -16.61
C MET A 139 -13.26 14.95 -17.53
N LYS A 140 -14.26 15.85 -17.53
CA LYS A 140 -14.23 17.12 -18.23
C LYS A 140 -14.52 18.25 -17.24
N HIS A 141 -14.00 19.43 -17.54
CA HIS A 141 -14.29 20.64 -16.75
C HIS A 141 -15.80 20.85 -16.62
N GLN A 142 -16.23 21.15 -15.39
CA GLN A 142 -17.61 21.49 -15.06
C GLN A 142 -17.66 22.86 -14.41
N GLU A 143 -18.48 23.77 -14.94
CA GLU A 143 -18.68 25.11 -14.36
C GLU A 143 -19.46 25.06 -13.04
N ALA A 144 -20.44 24.13 -12.94
CA ALA A 144 -21.27 23.96 -11.76
C ALA A 144 -21.26 22.52 -11.24
N PRO A 145 -20.13 22.02 -10.69
CA PRO A 145 -20.02 20.65 -10.21
C PRO A 145 -20.84 20.42 -8.95
N GLY A 146 -21.63 19.35 -8.93
CA GLY A 146 -22.33 18.89 -7.72
C GLY A 146 -21.38 18.36 -6.64
N THR A 147 -21.88 18.19 -5.41
CA THR A 147 -21.10 17.77 -4.24
C THR A 147 -20.39 16.43 -4.45
N THR A 148 -21.09 15.44 -5.02
CA THR A 148 -20.51 14.10 -5.28
C THR A 148 -19.34 14.19 -6.25
N PHE A 149 -19.50 14.97 -7.33
CA PHE A 149 -18.43 15.19 -8.31
C PHE A 149 -17.19 15.83 -7.66
N LYS A 150 -17.39 16.89 -6.83
CA LYS A 150 -16.30 17.54 -6.09
C LYS A 150 -15.54 16.55 -5.21
N LYS A 151 -16.23 15.69 -4.45
CA LYS A 151 -15.59 14.67 -3.60
C LYS A 151 -14.73 13.69 -4.41
N HIS A 152 -15.24 13.22 -5.56
CA HIS A 152 -14.46 12.33 -6.44
C HIS A 152 -13.22 13.05 -7.01
N MET A 153 -13.38 14.34 -7.33
CA MET A 153 -12.25 15.20 -7.75
C MET A 153 -11.18 15.31 -6.69
N ASP A 154 -11.56 15.48 -5.43
CA ASP A 154 -10.60 15.64 -4.33
C ASP A 154 -9.85 14.33 -4.10
N ILE A 155 -10.53 13.18 -4.19
CA ILE A 155 -9.89 11.85 -4.14
C ILE A 155 -8.90 11.71 -5.32
N ALA A 156 -9.31 12.07 -6.55
CA ALA A 156 -8.45 11.96 -7.73
C ALA A 156 -7.22 12.88 -7.64
N ARG A 157 -7.37 14.10 -7.14
CA ARG A 157 -6.24 15.01 -6.89
C ARG A 157 -5.27 14.46 -5.85
N GLY A 158 -5.79 13.93 -4.74
CA GLY A 158 -4.97 13.30 -3.71
C GLY A 158 -4.17 12.13 -4.29
N LEU A 159 -4.83 11.22 -5.01
CA LEU A 159 -4.14 10.09 -5.65
C LEU A 159 -3.07 10.55 -6.65
N LEU A 160 -3.40 11.47 -7.54
CA LEU A 160 -2.49 11.96 -8.59
C LEU A 160 -1.41 12.93 -8.07
N SER A 161 -1.40 13.25 -6.78
CA SER A 161 -0.29 13.96 -6.13
C SER A 161 0.81 13.04 -5.61
N GLU A 162 0.57 11.73 -5.60
CA GLU A 162 1.59 10.74 -5.24
C GLU A 162 2.64 10.59 -6.35
N ASP A 163 3.80 10.03 -6.00
CA ASP A 163 4.88 9.78 -6.95
C ASP A 163 4.49 8.75 -8.02
N ASP A 164 4.74 9.06 -9.30
CA ASP A 164 4.40 8.19 -10.42
C ASP A 164 5.00 6.79 -10.32
N TYR A 165 6.21 6.67 -9.76
CA TYR A 165 6.85 5.38 -9.55
C TYR A 165 6.07 4.54 -8.54
N LEU A 166 5.65 5.13 -7.41
CA LEU A 166 4.84 4.47 -6.40
C LEU A 166 3.52 3.97 -6.99
N LEU A 167 2.81 4.83 -7.72
CA LEU A 167 1.54 4.45 -8.38
C LEU A 167 1.74 3.31 -9.37
N THR A 168 2.84 3.35 -10.13
CA THR A 168 3.20 2.31 -11.11
C THR A 168 3.46 0.98 -10.42
N GLU A 169 4.26 0.95 -9.36
CA GLU A 169 4.58 -0.28 -8.61
C GLU A 169 3.34 -0.91 -7.98
N ILE A 170 2.44 -0.10 -7.42
CA ILE A 170 1.16 -0.58 -6.87
C ILE A 170 0.30 -1.20 -7.97
N LEU A 171 0.18 -0.54 -9.12
CA LEU A 171 -0.65 -1.00 -10.23
C LEU A 171 -0.04 -2.19 -11.00
N PHE A 172 1.28 -2.34 -10.96
CA PHE A 172 1.99 -3.46 -11.58
C PHE A 172 2.12 -4.69 -10.66
N ASN A 173 1.51 -4.65 -9.47
CA ASN A 173 1.40 -5.84 -8.64
C ASN A 173 0.82 -7.01 -9.46
N PRO A 174 1.43 -8.22 -9.40
CA PRO A 174 1.01 -9.38 -10.20
C PRO A 174 -0.48 -9.75 -10.09
N ASN A 175 -1.11 -9.44 -8.95
CA ASN A 175 -2.54 -9.73 -8.70
C ASN A 175 -3.48 -8.61 -9.20
N THR A 176 -2.97 -7.44 -9.57
CA THR A 176 -3.78 -6.29 -10.05
C THR A 176 -4.59 -6.59 -11.31
N PRO A 177 -4.06 -7.28 -12.35
CA PRO A 177 -4.83 -7.55 -13.56
C PRO A 177 -6.14 -8.28 -13.31
N ASP A 178 -6.20 -9.19 -12.34
CA ASP A 178 -7.43 -9.92 -12.00
C ASP A 178 -8.45 -9.00 -11.32
N GLN A 179 -8.00 -8.09 -10.47
CA GLN A 179 -8.87 -7.06 -9.86
C GLN A 179 -9.46 -6.13 -10.94
N VAL A 180 -8.64 -5.69 -11.89
CA VAL A 180 -9.08 -4.81 -12.99
C VAL A 180 -10.10 -5.52 -13.89
N ARG A 181 -9.88 -6.82 -14.23
CA ARG A 181 -10.87 -7.63 -14.96
C ARG A 181 -12.20 -7.74 -14.19
N GLY A 182 -12.12 -7.87 -12.86
CA GLY A 182 -13.30 -7.85 -11.98
C GLY A 182 -14.09 -6.55 -12.13
N ILE A 183 -13.43 -5.39 -12.08
CA ILE A 183 -14.05 -4.07 -12.29
C ILE A 183 -14.69 -3.99 -13.68
N GLN A 184 -13.97 -4.40 -14.73
CA GLN A 184 -14.47 -4.39 -16.10
C GLN A 184 -15.74 -5.23 -16.24
N LYS A 185 -15.78 -6.42 -15.63
CA LYS A 185 -16.95 -7.30 -15.63
C LYS A 185 -18.14 -6.63 -14.95
N GLN A 186 -17.93 -6.00 -13.79
CA GLN A 186 -19.01 -5.31 -13.07
C GLN A 186 -19.53 -4.09 -13.84
N LEU A 187 -18.61 -3.34 -14.46
CA LEU A 187 -19.00 -2.19 -15.30
C LEU A 187 -19.82 -2.63 -16.51
N SER A 188 -19.46 -3.72 -17.17
CA SER A 188 -20.21 -4.29 -18.29
C SER A 188 -21.60 -4.75 -17.85
N SER A 189 -21.72 -5.40 -16.68
CA SER A 189 -23.01 -5.82 -16.13
C SER A 189 -23.91 -4.63 -15.79
N LEU A 190 -23.36 -3.58 -15.21
CA LEU A 190 -24.08 -2.35 -14.90
C LEU A 190 -24.54 -1.65 -16.19
N LEU A 191 -23.69 -1.59 -17.21
CA LEU A 191 -24.03 -1.01 -18.52
C LEU A 191 -25.23 -1.72 -19.14
N ASP A 192 -25.26 -3.07 -19.16
CA ASP A 192 -26.40 -3.86 -19.68
C ASP A 192 -27.72 -3.52 -18.98
N ILE A 193 -27.68 -3.37 -17.64
CA ILE A 193 -28.86 -2.99 -16.86
C ILE A 193 -29.35 -1.58 -17.24
N ILE A 194 -28.41 -0.64 -17.42
CA ILE A 194 -28.70 0.76 -17.77
C ILE A 194 -29.32 0.84 -19.18
N GLU A 195 -28.71 0.17 -20.17
CA GLU A 195 -29.15 0.18 -21.57
C GLU A 195 -30.57 -0.40 -21.70
N ARG A 196 -30.85 -1.48 -20.98
CA ARG A 196 -32.18 -2.13 -20.96
C ARG A 196 -33.19 -1.39 -20.09
N LYS A 197 -32.77 -0.41 -19.29
CA LYS A 197 -33.62 0.28 -18.31
C LYS A 197 -34.35 -0.69 -17.37
N ASP A 198 -33.67 -1.82 -17.02
CA ASP A 198 -34.28 -2.87 -16.19
C ASP A 198 -34.26 -2.46 -14.73
N SER A 199 -35.41 -1.92 -14.28
CA SER A 199 -35.56 -1.41 -12.92
C SER A 199 -35.55 -2.52 -11.85
N ILE A 200 -35.92 -3.76 -12.22
CA ILE A 200 -35.91 -4.90 -11.29
C ILE A 200 -34.46 -5.33 -11.03
N LYS A 201 -33.73 -5.59 -12.10
CA LYS A 201 -32.30 -5.93 -12.00
C LYS A 201 -31.47 -4.81 -11.36
N MET A 202 -31.80 -3.55 -11.61
CA MET A 202 -31.13 -2.43 -10.95
C MET A 202 -31.33 -2.46 -9.42
N LYS A 203 -32.52 -2.77 -8.94
CA LYS A 203 -32.79 -2.91 -7.49
C LYS A 203 -32.01 -4.06 -6.88
N GLU A 204 -31.96 -5.21 -7.56
CA GLU A 204 -31.20 -6.37 -7.13
C GLU A 204 -29.70 -6.04 -7.05
N TYR A 205 -29.16 -5.44 -8.10
CA TYR A 205 -27.76 -4.99 -8.17
C TYR A 205 -27.42 -4.02 -7.01
N LEU A 206 -28.22 -2.98 -6.80
CA LEU A 206 -28.02 -2.02 -5.73
C LEU A 206 -28.10 -2.66 -4.34
N THR A 207 -29.00 -3.64 -4.16
CA THR A 207 -29.10 -4.39 -2.91
C THR A 207 -27.82 -5.18 -2.63
N GLN A 208 -27.27 -5.84 -3.66
CA GLN A 208 -26.02 -6.57 -3.51
C GLN A 208 -24.85 -5.64 -3.22
N VAL A 209 -24.74 -4.52 -3.92
CA VAL A 209 -23.64 -3.55 -3.71
C VAL A 209 -23.66 -2.95 -2.30
N ARG A 210 -24.85 -2.69 -1.74
CA ARG A 210 -24.96 -2.22 -0.35
C ARG A 210 -24.39 -3.21 0.65
N LYS A 211 -24.65 -4.52 0.47
CA LYS A 211 -24.10 -5.56 1.35
C LYS A 211 -22.58 -5.65 1.30
N ASN A 212 -21.96 -5.23 0.20
CA ASN A 212 -20.51 -5.28 0.07
C ASN A 212 -19.80 -4.17 0.87
N ILE A 213 -20.52 -3.16 1.33
CA ILE A 213 -19.97 -2.00 2.07
C ILE A 213 -20.47 -1.91 3.53
N GLU A 214 -21.31 -2.87 3.98
CA GLU A 214 -21.69 -3.07 5.38
C GLU A 214 -20.58 -3.86 6.13
#